data_cc8c00068c5d92ee25a55702271f7725
#
_entry.id   cc8c00068c5d92ee25a55702271f7725
#
_cell.length_a   1.000
_cell.length_b   1.000
_cell.length_c   1.000
_cell.angle_alpha   90.00
_cell.angle_beta   90.00
_cell.angle_gamma   90.00
#
_symmetry.space_group_name_H-M   'P 1'
#
loop_
_entity.id
_entity.type
_entity.pdbx_description
1 polymer ?
#
loop_
_entity_poly.entity_id
_entity_poly.type
_entity_poly.pdbx_seq_one_letter_code
_entity_poly.pdbx_strand_id
1 'polypeptide(L)'
;MRFIRMFVLLLSATAFLSPVETAFSQTVQASLQPPPAAPKPPLNVRELYTKYEYRVAMRDGTRLFTSVYAPKDLSKMYPLLLRRSPYSCKPYGVDQYPDKLGPSDELVRSGYIFVFQDVRGRWMSEGGLEDMRPHITDKKSPRDVDESSDTYDTIEWLLKNVSGHNGKVGQWGISYPGFYTSCGMI
;
A
#
# COMPACT_ATOMS: atom_id res chain seq x y z
N MET A 1 20.00 34.80 -65.39
CA MET A 1 19.09 33.87 -64.67
C MET A 1 18.42 34.63 -63.55
N ARG A 2 17.15 34.91 -63.67
CA ARG A 2 16.35 35.67 -62.68
C ARG A 2 15.71 34.65 -61.71
N PHE A 3 15.99 34.77 -60.42
CA PHE A 3 15.32 33.99 -59.37
C PHE A 3 14.03 34.70 -58.97
N ILE A 4 12.90 34.05 -59.18
CA ILE A 4 11.57 34.48 -58.71
C ILE A 4 11.46 34.02 -57.26
N ARG A 5 11.33 34.96 -56.33
CA ARG A 5 10.95 34.67 -54.92
C ARG A 5 9.42 34.60 -54.81
N MET A 6 8.94 33.41 -54.52
CA MET A 6 7.53 33.19 -54.25
C MET A 6 7.29 33.43 -52.75
N PHE A 7 6.51 34.48 -52.43
CA PHE A 7 6.03 34.72 -51.06
C PHE A 7 4.77 33.93 -50.84
N VAL A 8 4.78 33.00 -49.91
CA VAL A 8 3.59 32.29 -49.40
C VAL A 8 3.04 33.10 -48.24
N LEU A 9 1.88 33.71 -48.42
CA LEU A 9 1.13 34.38 -47.33
C LEU A 9 0.36 33.29 -46.57
N LEU A 10 0.75 32.98 -45.36
CA LEU A 10 -0.06 32.16 -44.44
C LEU A 10 -1.10 33.09 -43.78
N LEU A 11 -2.37 32.98 -44.20
CA LEU A 11 -3.48 33.56 -43.46
C LEU A 11 -3.77 32.68 -42.22
N SER A 12 -3.38 33.12 -41.02
CA SER A 12 -3.83 32.52 -39.77
C SER A 12 -5.24 33.04 -39.45
N ALA A 13 -6.24 32.21 -39.66
CA ALA A 13 -7.60 32.48 -39.18
C ALA A 13 -7.64 32.19 -37.66
N THR A 14 -7.50 33.23 -36.83
CA THR A 14 -7.83 33.18 -35.42
C THR A 14 -9.33 33.19 -35.26
N ALA A 15 -9.95 32.04 -35.02
CA ALA A 15 -11.34 31.96 -34.62
C ALA A 15 -11.48 32.52 -33.19
N PHE A 16 -12.02 33.72 -33.06
CA PHE A 16 -12.47 34.26 -31.78
C PHE A 16 -13.74 33.49 -31.36
N LEU A 17 -13.57 32.47 -30.52
CA LEU A 17 -14.69 31.87 -29.80
C LEU A 17 -15.32 32.93 -28.89
N SER A 18 -16.61 33.22 -29.07
CA SER A 18 -17.31 34.22 -28.28
C SER A 18 -17.36 33.78 -26.81
N PRO A 19 -17.28 34.73 -25.84
CA PRO A 19 -17.34 34.40 -24.41
C PRO A 19 -18.64 33.71 -23.97
N VAL A 20 -19.69 33.79 -24.81
CA VAL A 20 -20.98 33.13 -24.57
C VAL A 20 -20.90 31.60 -24.78
N GLU A 21 -20.15 31.12 -25.77
CA GLU A 21 -20.03 29.68 -26.03
C GLU A 21 -19.19 28.99 -24.94
N THR A 22 -18.14 29.66 -24.46
CA THR A 22 -17.32 29.12 -23.36
C THR A 22 -18.08 29.08 -22.03
N ALA A 23 -18.91 30.11 -21.74
CA ALA A 23 -19.74 30.13 -20.54
C ALA A 23 -20.83 29.05 -20.55
N PHE A 24 -21.49 28.83 -21.71
CA PHE A 24 -22.50 27.79 -21.85
C PHE A 24 -21.91 26.38 -21.69
N SER A 25 -20.76 26.11 -22.29
CA SER A 25 -20.07 24.84 -22.16
C SER A 25 -19.65 24.54 -20.71
N GLN A 26 -19.14 25.54 -19.99
CA GLN A 26 -18.78 25.39 -18.57
C GLN A 26 -20.00 25.15 -17.67
N THR A 27 -21.12 25.82 -17.94
CA THR A 27 -22.34 25.63 -17.14
C THR A 27 -22.97 24.26 -17.36
N VAL A 28 -22.97 23.72 -18.57
CA VAL A 28 -23.46 22.39 -18.89
C VAL A 28 -22.55 21.33 -18.27
N GLN A 29 -21.21 21.51 -18.29
CA GLN A 29 -20.27 20.61 -17.71
C GLN A 29 -20.37 20.53 -16.17
N ALA A 30 -20.62 21.67 -15.51
CA ALA A 30 -20.87 21.73 -14.07
C ALA A 30 -22.17 21.04 -13.65
N SER A 31 -23.20 21.06 -14.50
CA SER A 31 -24.50 20.39 -14.23
C SER A 31 -24.44 18.85 -14.41
N LEU A 32 -23.43 18.32 -15.10
CA LEU A 32 -23.23 16.89 -15.32
C LEU A 32 -22.34 16.24 -14.24
N GLN A 33 -21.70 17.04 -13.37
CA GLN A 33 -20.95 16.50 -12.26
C GLN A 33 -21.90 16.10 -11.13
N PRO A 34 -21.83 14.86 -10.64
CA PRO A 34 -22.60 14.47 -9.45
C PRO A 34 -22.20 15.36 -8.28
N PRO A 35 -23.14 15.73 -7.41
CA PRO A 35 -22.83 16.54 -6.24
C PRO A 35 -21.69 15.91 -5.43
N PRO A 36 -20.80 16.70 -4.83
CA PRO A 36 -19.74 16.20 -3.98
C PRO A 36 -20.32 15.26 -2.92
N ALA A 37 -19.75 14.07 -2.79
CA ALA A 37 -20.20 13.13 -1.76
C ALA A 37 -20.07 13.79 -0.39
N ALA A 38 -21.08 13.58 0.46
CA ALA A 38 -21.05 14.09 1.83
C ALA A 38 -19.76 13.64 2.54
N PRO A 39 -19.16 14.51 3.39
CA PRO A 39 -17.96 14.16 4.14
C PRO A 39 -18.20 12.89 4.96
N LYS A 40 -17.35 11.87 4.76
CA LYS A 40 -17.42 10.65 5.57
C LYS A 40 -16.98 10.96 7.00
N PRO A 41 -17.61 10.35 8.02
CA PRO A 41 -17.20 10.56 9.42
C PRO A 41 -15.73 10.18 9.62
N PRO A 42 -15.02 10.82 10.57
CA PRO A 42 -13.64 10.48 10.88
C PRO A 42 -13.52 9.02 11.32
N LEU A 43 -12.40 8.38 11.00
CA LEU A 43 -12.11 7.01 11.39
C LEU A 43 -11.41 7.01 12.75
N ASN A 44 -11.89 6.15 13.64
CA ASN A 44 -11.19 5.82 14.87
C ASN A 44 -10.70 4.37 14.79
N VAL A 45 -9.39 4.20 14.60
CA VAL A 45 -8.78 2.87 14.44
C VAL A 45 -9.06 1.97 15.65
N ARG A 46 -8.95 2.50 16.87
CA ARG A 46 -9.19 1.75 18.11
C ARG A 46 -10.63 1.26 18.25
N GLU A 47 -11.59 2.01 17.74
CA GLU A 47 -13.00 1.59 17.77
C GLU A 47 -13.30 0.48 16.76
N LEU A 48 -12.64 0.51 15.60
CA LEU A 48 -12.90 -0.39 14.48
C LEU A 48 -12.06 -1.66 14.49
N TYR A 49 -10.89 -1.65 15.13
CA TYR A 49 -9.90 -2.72 15.05
C TYR A 49 -9.45 -3.20 16.42
N THR A 50 -9.10 -4.49 16.48
CA THR A 50 -8.32 -5.08 17.58
C THR A 50 -6.88 -5.27 17.10
N LYS A 51 -5.92 -4.81 17.90
CA LYS A 51 -4.49 -4.95 17.63
C LYS A 51 -3.93 -6.19 18.32
N TYR A 52 -3.10 -6.92 17.58
CA TYR A 52 -2.29 -8.03 18.07
C TYR A 52 -0.82 -7.79 17.70
N GLU A 53 0.09 -8.31 18.51
CA GLU A 53 1.53 -8.27 18.24
C GLU A 53 2.13 -9.66 18.35
N TYR A 54 2.93 -10.03 17.34
CA TYR A 54 3.51 -11.36 17.21
C TYR A 54 5.01 -11.29 16.94
N ARG A 55 5.70 -12.38 17.27
CA ARG A 55 7.06 -12.67 16.85
C ARG A 55 7.00 -13.83 15.87
N VAL A 56 6.90 -13.51 14.59
CA VAL A 56 6.73 -14.49 13.51
C VAL A 56 8.07 -15.13 13.22
N ALA A 57 8.17 -16.46 13.42
CA ALA A 57 9.40 -17.19 13.15
C ALA A 57 9.57 -17.45 11.65
N MET A 58 10.72 -17.06 11.12
CA MET A 58 11.15 -17.37 9.75
C MET A 58 11.77 -18.77 9.72
N ARG A 59 11.99 -19.32 8.53
CA ARG A 59 12.53 -20.67 8.31
C ARG A 59 13.90 -20.93 8.93
N ASP A 60 14.69 -19.89 9.15
CA ASP A 60 16.00 -19.95 9.81
C ASP A 60 15.92 -19.77 11.35
N GLY A 61 14.70 -19.63 11.89
CA GLY A 61 14.44 -19.42 13.31
C GLY A 61 14.45 -17.96 13.76
N THR A 62 14.87 -17.02 12.93
CA THR A 62 14.82 -15.58 13.23
C THR A 62 13.37 -15.12 13.39
N ARG A 63 13.09 -14.31 14.42
CA ARG A 63 11.72 -13.85 14.70
C ARG A 63 11.52 -12.41 14.31
N LEU A 64 10.53 -12.15 13.44
CA LEU A 64 10.19 -10.82 12.96
C LEU A 64 8.98 -10.28 13.71
N PHE A 65 9.11 -9.06 14.22
CA PHE A 65 8.00 -8.38 14.90
C PHE A 65 6.92 -8.00 13.91
N THR A 66 5.68 -8.36 14.24
CA THR A 66 4.54 -8.18 13.34
C THR A 66 3.33 -7.70 14.13
N SER A 67 2.82 -6.51 13.80
CA SER A 67 1.55 -5.99 14.32
C SER A 67 0.42 -6.34 13.35
N VAL A 68 -0.68 -6.87 13.87
CA VAL A 68 -1.89 -7.23 13.12
C VAL A 68 -3.06 -6.43 13.66
N TYR A 69 -3.74 -5.71 12.79
CA TYR A 69 -4.97 -5.00 13.11
C TYR A 69 -6.14 -5.71 12.41
N ALA A 70 -6.93 -6.45 13.18
CA ALA A 70 -8.08 -7.19 12.70
C ALA A 70 -9.37 -6.40 12.94
N PRO A 71 -10.30 -6.31 11.96
CA PRO A 71 -11.60 -5.68 12.18
C PRO A 71 -12.35 -6.32 13.35
N LYS A 72 -13.01 -5.52 14.16
CA LYS A 72 -13.89 -6.00 15.24
C LYS A 72 -15.21 -6.59 14.73
N ASP A 73 -15.62 -6.20 13.52
CA ASP A 73 -16.75 -6.80 12.84
C ASP A 73 -16.40 -8.22 12.39
N LEU A 74 -17.01 -9.21 13.01
CA LEU A 74 -16.81 -10.63 12.72
C LEU A 74 -17.88 -11.20 11.78
N SER A 75 -18.72 -10.36 11.17
CA SER A 75 -19.82 -10.81 10.30
C SER A 75 -19.34 -11.36 8.95
N LYS A 76 -18.11 -11.10 8.57
CA LYS A 76 -17.49 -11.54 7.31
C LYS A 76 -15.99 -11.82 7.45
N MET A 77 -15.42 -12.40 6.40
CA MET A 77 -13.99 -12.67 6.29
C MET A 77 -13.32 -11.59 5.46
N TYR A 78 -12.08 -11.22 5.82
CA TYR A 78 -11.36 -10.09 5.25
C TYR A 78 -10.06 -10.51 4.56
N PRO A 79 -9.63 -9.81 3.52
CA PRO A 79 -8.28 -9.99 2.99
C PRO A 79 -7.24 -9.38 3.92
N LEU A 80 -6.04 -9.95 3.93
CA LEU A 80 -4.89 -9.37 4.61
C LEU A 80 -4.17 -8.39 3.70
N LEU A 81 -3.66 -7.29 4.28
CA LEU A 81 -2.85 -6.30 3.58
C LEU A 81 -1.54 -6.07 4.34
N LEU A 82 -0.46 -6.67 3.85
CA LEU A 82 0.86 -6.68 4.46
C LEU A 82 1.70 -5.48 4.02
N ARG A 83 2.37 -4.85 4.98
CA ARG A 83 3.44 -3.88 4.74
C ARG A 83 4.68 -4.26 5.54
N ARG A 84 5.79 -4.52 4.87
CA ARG A 84 7.11 -4.72 5.47
C ARG A 84 7.92 -3.44 5.38
N SER A 85 8.61 -3.05 6.45
CA SER A 85 9.26 -1.74 6.51
C SER A 85 10.54 -1.73 7.36
N PRO A 86 11.60 -1.03 6.94
CA PRO A 86 12.75 -0.75 7.78
C PRO A 86 12.55 0.49 8.68
N TYR A 87 11.43 1.21 8.52
CA TYR A 87 11.16 2.50 9.17
C TYR A 87 10.37 2.42 10.48
N SER A 88 10.14 1.22 11.02
CA SER A 88 9.31 0.93 12.18
C SER A 88 7.82 0.77 11.89
N CYS A 89 7.21 -0.22 12.52
CA CYS A 89 5.76 -0.40 12.54
C CYS A 89 5.12 0.08 13.86
N LYS A 90 5.77 1.05 14.53
CA LYS A 90 5.20 1.71 15.72
C LYS A 90 3.80 2.29 15.45
N PRO A 91 2.96 2.50 16.50
CA PRO A 91 3.27 2.37 17.92
C PRO A 91 3.34 0.90 18.37
N TYR A 92 4.25 0.59 19.28
CA TYR A 92 4.38 -0.72 19.89
C TYR A 92 3.51 -0.81 21.15
N GLY A 93 3.05 -2.02 21.49
CA GLY A 93 2.09 -2.30 22.56
C GLY A 93 0.69 -2.53 22.01
N VAL A 94 0.03 -3.60 22.48
CA VAL A 94 -1.30 -4.01 22.00
C VAL A 94 -2.41 -2.99 22.27
N ASP A 95 -2.17 -2.10 23.20
CA ASP A 95 -3.06 -0.99 23.58
C ASP A 95 -2.74 0.32 22.85
N GLN A 96 -1.67 0.36 22.06
CA GLN A 96 -1.24 1.54 21.32
C GLN A 96 -1.67 1.46 19.85
N TYR A 97 -2.39 2.47 19.37
CA TYR A 97 -2.96 2.50 18.02
C TYR A 97 -2.43 3.70 17.23
N PRO A 98 -2.15 3.55 15.92
CA PRO A 98 -1.85 4.68 15.06
C PRO A 98 -3.13 5.44 14.70
N ASP A 99 -2.98 6.70 14.29
CA ASP A 99 -4.11 7.50 13.82
C ASP A 99 -4.71 6.96 12.51
N LYS A 100 -3.90 6.28 11.70
CA LYS A 100 -4.28 5.76 10.37
C LYS A 100 -3.72 4.37 10.12
N LEU A 101 -4.51 3.55 9.42
CA LEU A 101 -4.10 2.25 8.87
C LEU A 101 -4.15 2.28 7.34
N GLY A 102 -3.17 1.61 6.73
CA GLY A 102 -3.13 1.40 5.29
C GLY A 102 -2.91 2.67 4.46
N PRO A 103 -2.97 2.55 3.13
CA PRO A 103 -2.72 3.64 2.20
C PRO A 103 -3.92 4.58 2.02
N SER A 104 -5.13 4.18 2.42
CA SER A 104 -6.34 5.01 2.32
C SER A 104 -7.40 4.64 3.34
N ASP A 105 -8.25 5.61 3.68
CA ASP A 105 -9.41 5.42 4.56
C ASP A 105 -10.43 4.45 3.95
N GLU A 106 -10.51 4.36 2.62
CA GLU A 106 -11.42 3.43 1.93
C GLU A 106 -11.09 1.98 2.24
N LEU A 107 -9.81 1.61 2.29
CA LEU A 107 -9.40 0.26 2.66
C LEU A 107 -9.73 -0.04 4.13
N VAL A 108 -9.60 0.95 5.02
CA VAL A 108 -10.01 0.81 6.42
C VAL A 108 -11.51 0.57 6.52
N ARG A 109 -12.34 1.33 5.79
CA ARG A 109 -13.80 1.17 5.76
C ARG A 109 -14.24 -0.16 5.12
N SER A 110 -13.46 -0.67 4.17
CA SER A 110 -13.71 -1.97 3.53
C SER A 110 -13.40 -3.15 4.45
N GLY A 111 -12.62 -2.93 5.52
CA GLY A 111 -12.38 -3.92 6.56
C GLY A 111 -11.22 -4.87 6.26
N TYR A 112 -10.12 -4.42 5.65
CA TYR A 112 -8.91 -5.23 5.52
C TYR A 112 -8.31 -5.56 6.89
N ILE A 113 -7.70 -6.75 7.03
CA ILE A 113 -6.77 -7.04 8.13
C ILE A 113 -5.43 -6.42 7.76
N PHE A 114 -5.04 -5.36 8.45
CA PHE A 114 -3.76 -4.69 8.20
C PHE A 114 -2.64 -5.36 8.99
N VAL A 115 -1.53 -5.65 8.30
CA VAL A 115 -0.36 -6.28 8.87
C VAL A 115 0.86 -5.41 8.62
N PHE A 116 1.59 -5.07 9.68
CA PHE A 116 2.83 -4.30 9.61
C PHE A 116 3.94 -5.11 10.24
N GLN A 117 5.06 -5.25 9.52
CA GLN A 117 6.20 -6.01 9.98
C GLN A 117 7.48 -5.17 9.92
N ASP A 118 8.19 -5.10 11.04
CA ASP A 118 9.57 -4.66 11.05
C ASP A 118 10.43 -5.71 10.33
N VAL A 119 11.18 -5.28 9.30
CA VAL A 119 12.04 -6.20 8.55
C VAL A 119 13.20 -6.71 9.42
N ARG A 120 13.81 -7.78 9.01
CA ARG A 120 14.95 -8.43 9.65
C ARG A 120 16.03 -7.42 10.07
N GLY A 121 16.48 -7.51 11.33
CA GLY A 121 17.50 -6.63 11.88
C GLY A 121 17.07 -5.18 12.11
N ARG A 122 15.76 -4.88 12.07
CA ARG A 122 15.26 -3.55 12.36
C ARG A 122 14.29 -3.56 13.54
N TRP A 123 14.41 -2.51 14.38
CA TRP A 123 13.51 -2.19 15.49
C TRP A 123 13.27 -3.40 16.43
N MET A 124 12.07 -3.91 16.41
CA MET A 124 11.67 -5.02 17.28
C MET A 124 11.91 -6.41 16.66
N SER A 125 12.42 -6.48 15.43
CA SER A 125 12.78 -7.74 14.76
C SER A 125 14.20 -8.17 15.07
N GLU A 126 14.42 -9.49 15.10
CA GLU A 126 15.72 -10.12 15.29
C GLU A 126 16.52 -10.18 13.96
N GLY A 127 17.77 -10.65 14.06
CA GLY A 127 18.68 -10.83 12.94
C GLY A 127 19.51 -9.60 12.62
N GLY A 128 20.23 -9.64 11.51
CA GLY A 128 21.03 -8.54 10.97
C GLY A 128 20.35 -7.85 9.81
N LEU A 129 20.40 -6.53 9.78
CA LEU A 129 19.96 -5.78 8.59
C LEU A 129 21.00 -5.90 7.49
N GLU A 130 20.57 -6.32 6.32
CA GLU A 130 21.28 -6.15 5.07
C GLU A 130 20.46 -5.20 4.19
N ASP A 131 21.07 -4.08 3.78
CA ASP A 131 20.39 -3.05 3.00
C ASP A 131 20.08 -3.56 1.59
N MET A 132 18.80 -3.51 1.20
CA MET A 132 18.32 -3.99 -0.10
C MET A 132 18.87 -5.38 -0.44
N ARG A 133 18.75 -6.33 0.48
CA ARG A 133 19.26 -7.70 0.32
C ARG A 133 18.86 -8.28 -1.02
N PRO A 134 19.83 -8.79 -1.83
CA PRO A 134 19.53 -9.33 -3.15
C PRO A 134 18.75 -10.64 -3.06
N HIS A 135 18.00 -10.93 -4.13
CA HIS A 135 17.31 -12.20 -4.26
C HIS A 135 18.30 -13.35 -4.47
N ILE A 136 18.09 -14.43 -3.76
CA ILE A 136 18.86 -15.68 -3.91
C ILE A 136 18.06 -16.62 -4.82
N THR A 137 18.49 -16.74 -6.07
CA THR A 137 17.80 -17.56 -7.08
C THR A 137 17.83 -19.05 -6.75
N ASP A 138 18.94 -19.56 -6.20
CA ASP A 138 19.15 -20.98 -5.91
C ASP A 138 19.41 -21.16 -4.40
N LYS A 139 18.34 -21.17 -3.63
CA LYS A 139 18.38 -21.42 -2.18
C LYS A 139 18.61 -22.90 -1.92
N LYS A 140 19.72 -23.26 -1.25
CA LYS A 140 20.15 -24.64 -0.96
C LYS A 140 19.85 -25.07 0.47
N SER A 141 19.55 -24.13 1.35
CA SER A 141 19.29 -24.41 2.75
C SER A 141 18.26 -23.44 3.35
N PRO A 142 17.64 -23.78 4.50
CA PRO A 142 16.81 -22.82 5.24
C PRO A 142 17.54 -21.55 5.70
N ARG A 143 18.87 -21.54 5.67
CA ARG A 143 19.69 -20.37 6.03
C ARG A 143 19.87 -19.39 4.88
N ASP A 144 19.54 -19.80 3.66
CA ASP A 144 19.61 -18.95 2.47
C ASP A 144 18.35 -18.07 2.42
N VAL A 145 18.33 -17.06 3.28
CA VAL A 145 17.19 -16.15 3.46
C VAL A 145 17.38 -14.86 2.71
N ASP A 146 16.30 -14.37 2.13
CA ASP A 146 16.19 -13.08 1.46
C ASP A 146 14.82 -12.46 1.74
N GLU A 147 14.50 -11.33 1.12
CA GLU A 147 13.24 -10.64 1.36
C GLU A 147 12.03 -11.43 0.83
N SER A 148 12.22 -12.23 -0.23
CA SER A 148 11.14 -13.08 -0.74
C SER A 148 10.82 -14.24 0.22
N SER A 149 11.84 -14.89 0.78
CA SER A 149 11.64 -15.96 1.76
C SER A 149 11.03 -15.46 3.07
N ASP A 150 11.46 -14.29 3.57
CA ASP A 150 10.86 -13.67 4.76
C ASP A 150 9.40 -13.28 4.53
N THR A 151 9.07 -12.81 3.30
CA THR A 151 7.68 -12.50 2.92
C THR A 151 6.83 -13.76 2.85
N TYR A 152 7.34 -14.81 2.22
CA TYR A 152 6.65 -16.10 2.10
C TYR A 152 6.35 -16.69 3.49
N ASP A 153 7.38 -16.79 4.35
CA ASP A 153 7.24 -17.35 5.70
C ASP A 153 6.24 -16.51 6.54
N THR A 154 6.24 -15.20 6.38
CA THR A 154 5.29 -14.31 7.04
C THR A 154 3.85 -14.59 6.57
N ILE A 155 3.63 -14.71 5.27
CA ILE A 155 2.29 -14.97 4.69
C ILE A 155 1.77 -16.33 5.14
N GLU A 156 2.59 -17.39 5.06
CA GLU A 156 2.21 -18.73 5.52
C GLU A 156 1.85 -18.73 7.01
N TRP A 157 2.64 -18.04 7.83
CA TRP A 157 2.35 -17.91 9.23
C TRP A 157 1.02 -17.18 9.50
N LEU A 158 0.78 -16.07 8.80
CA LEU A 158 -0.45 -15.28 8.93
C LEU A 158 -1.68 -16.09 8.56
N LEU A 159 -1.64 -16.81 7.44
CA LEU A 159 -2.75 -17.65 6.99
C LEU A 159 -3.04 -18.82 7.95
N LYS A 160 -2.06 -19.25 8.71
CA LYS A 160 -2.23 -20.33 9.70
C LYS A 160 -2.72 -19.83 11.06
N ASN A 161 -2.32 -18.63 11.49
CA ASN A 161 -2.43 -18.20 12.88
C ASN A 161 -3.37 -17.00 13.12
N VAL A 162 -3.71 -16.24 12.09
CA VAL A 162 -4.63 -15.10 12.20
C VAL A 162 -6.03 -15.57 11.78
N SER A 163 -7.02 -15.34 12.62
CA SER A 163 -8.42 -15.66 12.29
C SER A 163 -9.11 -14.52 11.53
N GLY A 164 -10.25 -14.83 10.92
CA GLY A 164 -11.10 -13.82 10.25
C GLY A 164 -10.64 -13.44 8.83
N HIS A 165 -9.62 -14.08 8.28
CA HIS A 165 -9.18 -13.82 6.90
C HIS A 165 -9.87 -14.74 5.88
N ASN A 166 -9.99 -14.27 4.63
CA ASN A 166 -10.58 -15.00 3.51
C ASN A 166 -9.53 -15.74 2.63
N GLY A 167 -8.31 -15.91 3.11
CA GLY A 167 -7.20 -16.55 2.39
C GLY A 167 -6.51 -15.68 1.36
N LYS A 168 -6.93 -14.45 1.14
CA LYS A 168 -6.31 -13.53 0.19
C LYS A 168 -5.34 -12.61 0.90
N VAL A 169 -4.13 -12.47 0.36
CA VAL A 169 -3.08 -11.60 0.89
C VAL A 169 -2.61 -10.66 -0.21
N GLY A 170 -2.64 -9.35 0.07
CA GLY A 170 -1.98 -8.33 -0.73
C GLY A 170 -0.79 -7.76 0.03
N GLN A 171 0.19 -7.24 -0.70
CA GLN A 171 1.31 -6.48 -0.13
C GLN A 171 1.39 -5.11 -0.77
N TRP A 172 1.81 -4.11 0.01
CA TRP A 172 1.95 -2.74 -0.48
C TRP A 172 3.11 -2.02 0.18
N GLY A 173 3.60 -0.98 -0.48
CA GLY A 173 4.65 -0.13 0.04
C GLY A 173 4.98 1.01 -0.90
N ILE A 174 5.55 2.07 -0.35
CA ILE A 174 6.03 3.25 -1.08
C ILE A 174 7.50 3.41 -0.74
N SER A 175 8.36 3.69 -1.74
CA SER A 175 9.82 3.82 -1.58
C SER A 175 10.42 2.50 -1.07
N TYR A 176 11.21 2.49 0.00
CA TYR A 176 11.82 1.29 0.55
C TYR A 176 10.81 0.17 0.90
N PRO A 177 9.66 0.42 1.54
CA PRO A 177 8.59 -0.58 1.64
C PRO A 177 8.09 -1.11 0.29
N GLY A 178 8.17 -0.29 -0.79
CA GLY A 178 7.89 -0.74 -2.17
C GLY A 178 8.90 -1.77 -2.67
N PHE A 179 10.19 -1.60 -2.35
CA PHE A 179 11.21 -2.60 -2.62
C PHE A 179 10.86 -3.95 -1.98
N TYR A 180 10.51 -3.98 -0.67
CA TYR A 180 10.08 -5.21 -0.01
C TYR A 180 8.83 -5.83 -0.65
N THR A 181 7.92 -4.99 -1.15
CA THR A 181 6.72 -5.46 -1.88
C THR A 181 7.12 -6.15 -3.18
N SER A 182 8.02 -5.56 -3.95
CA SER A 182 8.51 -6.13 -5.21
C SER A 182 9.28 -7.44 -4.99
N CYS A 183 10.14 -7.50 -3.98
CA CYS A 183 10.85 -8.73 -3.60
C CYS A 183 9.90 -9.84 -3.13
N GLY A 184 8.78 -9.50 -2.53
CA GLY A 184 7.78 -10.47 -2.08
C GLY A 184 6.96 -11.14 -3.19
N MET A 185 7.12 -10.70 -4.44
CA MET A 185 6.42 -11.28 -5.60
C MET A 185 7.22 -12.38 -6.31
N ILE A 186 8.47 -12.64 -5.92
CA ILE A 186 9.40 -13.56 -6.57
C ILE A 186 9.32 -14.93 -5.93
#